data_e50c018fefd93fca125378e8dc5ce4de
#
_entry.id   e50c018fefd93fca125378e8dc5ce4de
#
_cell.length_a   1.000
_cell.length_b   1.000
_cell.length_c   1.000
_cell.angle_alpha   90.00
_cell.angle_beta   90.00
_cell.angle_gamma   90.00
#
_symmetry.space_group_name_H-M   'P 1'
#
loop_
_entity.id
_entity.type
_entity.pdbx_description
1 polymer ?
#
loop_
_entity_poly.entity_id
_entity_poly.type
_entity_poly.pdbx_seq_one_letter_code
_entity_poly.pdbx_strand_id
1 'polypeptide(L)'
;ATMIESVENYLSSHGYHLIIANTKENPEREENNVRLLAAGLVDGLLIASTMEDFSRFDALIPAGFPVVLVDRTFEVKRFPSVCVSNFQPIYRSVCRLAGKGDKRIGIIGGLPRLSSTKERIAAYREAVADCGLPQDEALIRFGNSMENSAQQCLDDLLEQKCDAIVVAQGLMASETVIYLHEKGLQLSKDIDLVSFVDYDSNINHLYSSQMDCIVQPVEKLGEAAGEQILQRIET
;
A
#
# COMPACT_ATOMS: atom_id res chain seq x y z
N ALA A 1 4.84 15.95 -0.07
CA ALA A 1 3.53 16.02 -0.73
C ALA A 1 2.83 14.67 -0.64
N THR A 2 1.52 14.66 -0.51
CA THR A 2 0.72 13.45 -0.61
C THR A 2 0.37 13.16 -2.06
N MET A 3 -0.01 11.93 -2.40
CA MET A 3 -0.50 11.59 -3.73
C MET A 3 -1.71 12.46 -4.13
N ILE A 4 -2.63 12.69 -3.20
CA ILE A 4 -3.83 13.53 -3.42
C ILE A 4 -3.43 14.96 -3.78
N GLU A 5 -2.50 15.55 -3.08
CA GLU A 5 -1.98 16.90 -3.34
C GLU A 5 -1.32 16.99 -4.72
N SER A 6 -0.57 15.96 -5.13
CA SER A 6 0.02 15.90 -6.48
C SER A 6 -1.03 15.82 -7.58
N VAL A 7 -2.09 15.00 -7.39
CA VAL A 7 -3.23 14.93 -8.32
C VAL A 7 -3.92 16.30 -8.41
N GLU A 8 -4.21 16.92 -7.25
CA GLU A 8 -4.89 18.21 -7.19
C GLU A 8 -4.09 19.30 -7.91
N ASN A 9 -2.80 19.42 -7.63
CA ASN A 9 -1.91 20.40 -8.27
C ASN A 9 -1.88 20.20 -9.78
N TYR A 10 -1.77 18.95 -10.26
CA TYR A 10 -1.77 18.65 -11.69
C TYR A 10 -3.10 19.06 -12.34
N LEU A 11 -4.23 18.60 -11.81
CA LEU A 11 -5.56 18.88 -12.36
C LEU A 11 -5.92 20.37 -12.31
N SER A 12 -5.60 21.06 -11.21
CA SER A 12 -5.86 22.49 -11.04
C SER A 12 -5.10 23.33 -12.09
N SER A 13 -3.87 22.95 -12.42
CA SER A 13 -3.10 23.63 -13.48
C SER A 13 -3.72 23.50 -14.87
N HIS A 14 -4.63 22.53 -15.06
CA HIS A 14 -5.39 22.29 -16.29
C HIS A 14 -6.87 22.72 -16.20
N GLY A 15 -7.25 23.44 -15.14
CA GLY A 15 -8.61 23.98 -14.98
C GLY A 15 -9.64 22.99 -14.44
N TYR A 16 -9.21 21.85 -13.88
CA TYR A 16 -10.08 20.87 -13.25
C TYR A 16 -9.99 20.95 -11.73
N HIS A 17 -11.03 20.51 -11.04
CA HIS A 17 -11.08 20.43 -9.58
C HIS A 17 -11.20 18.99 -9.11
N LEU A 18 -10.56 18.68 -7.97
CA LEU A 18 -10.61 17.37 -7.36
C LEU A 18 -11.68 17.30 -6.25
N ILE A 19 -12.56 16.30 -6.34
CA ILE A 19 -13.51 15.94 -5.27
C ILE A 19 -13.02 14.63 -4.64
N ILE A 20 -12.85 14.62 -3.32
CA ILE A 20 -12.36 13.46 -2.60
C ILE A 20 -13.49 12.76 -1.87
N ALA A 21 -13.69 11.47 -2.17
CA ALA A 21 -14.64 10.61 -1.48
C ALA A 21 -13.91 9.47 -0.75
N ASN A 22 -13.80 9.56 0.58
CA ASN A 22 -13.11 8.57 1.38
C ASN A 22 -14.01 7.36 1.66
N THR A 23 -13.60 6.19 1.18
CA THR A 23 -14.32 4.92 1.35
C THR A 23 -14.03 4.23 2.69
N LYS A 24 -12.96 4.62 3.39
CA LYS A 24 -12.45 3.95 4.60
C LYS A 24 -12.24 2.44 4.39
N GLU A 25 -11.71 2.07 3.23
CA GLU A 25 -11.50 0.67 2.81
C GLU A 25 -12.76 -0.21 2.89
N ASN A 26 -13.94 0.39 2.77
CA ASN A 26 -15.24 -0.31 2.79
C ASN A 26 -15.80 -0.41 1.37
N PRO A 27 -15.98 -1.64 0.82
CA PRO A 27 -16.47 -1.86 -0.54
C PRO A 27 -17.87 -1.28 -0.81
N GLU A 28 -18.78 -1.35 0.16
CA GLU A 28 -20.15 -0.81 -0.01
C GLU A 28 -20.13 0.72 -0.12
N ARG A 29 -19.27 1.39 0.67
CA ARG A 29 -19.08 2.84 0.56
C ARG A 29 -18.46 3.22 -0.78
N GLU A 30 -17.51 2.44 -1.25
CA GLU A 30 -16.89 2.65 -2.56
C GLU A 30 -17.94 2.53 -3.67
N GLU A 31 -18.76 1.48 -3.66
CA GLU A 31 -19.84 1.30 -4.61
C GLU A 31 -20.83 2.48 -4.62
N ASN A 32 -21.26 2.93 -3.43
CA ASN A 32 -22.17 4.05 -3.32
C ASN A 32 -21.54 5.37 -3.82
N ASN A 33 -20.26 5.61 -3.51
CA ASN A 33 -19.56 6.78 -4.01
C ASN A 33 -19.40 6.75 -5.53
N VAL A 34 -18.99 5.61 -6.10
CA VAL A 34 -18.87 5.46 -7.56
C VAL A 34 -20.20 5.68 -8.25
N ARG A 35 -21.30 5.09 -7.75
CA ARG A 35 -22.65 5.28 -8.28
C ARG A 35 -23.05 6.77 -8.30
N LEU A 36 -22.83 7.46 -7.17
CA LEU A 36 -23.19 8.86 -7.03
C LEU A 36 -22.38 9.75 -7.97
N LEU A 37 -21.07 9.57 -7.99
CA LEU A 37 -20.16 10.43 -8.76
C LEU A 37 -20.30 10.18 -10.27
N ALA A 38 -20.38 8.92 -10.71
CA ALA A 38 -20.55 8.57 -12.12
C ALA A 38 -21.95 8.94 -12.70
N ALA A 39 -22.90 9.31 -11.85
CA ALA A 39 -24.22 9.78 -12.29
C ALA A 39 -24.24 11.21 -12.85
N GLY A 40 -23.08 11.76 -13.19
CA GLY A 40 -22.97 13.09 -13.83
C GLY A 40 -22.53 14.22 -12.89
N LEU A 41 -22.00 13.86 -11.71
CA LEU A 41 -21.43 14.86 -10.79
C LEU A 41 -19.98 15.24 -11.11
N VAL A 42 -19.26 14.37 -11.82
CA VAL A 42 -17.86 14.56 -12.19
C VAL A 42 -17.61 14.12 -13.62
N ASP A 43 -16.52 14.60 -14.21
CA ASP A 43 -16.11 14.29 -15.59
C ASP A 43 -15.31 12.97 -15.68
N GLY A 44 -14.73 12.51 -14.58
CA GLY A 44 -13.96 11.28 -14.51
C GLY A 44 -13.69 10.83 -13.09
N LEU A 45 -13.22 9.58 -12.93
CA LEU A 45 -12.93 8.97 -11.65
C LEU A 45 -11.49 8.45 -11.57
N LEU A 46 -10.80 8.82 -10.48
CA LEU A 46 -9.60 8.16 -10.00
C LEU A 46 -9.99 7.25 -8.83
N ILE A 47 -9.72 5.94 -8.94
CA ILE A 47 -10.20 4.96 -7.96
C ILE A 47 -9.01 4.16 -7.39
N ALA A 48 -8.74 4.32 -6.08
CA ALA A 48 -7.91 3.42 -5.31
C ALA A 48 -8.80 2.32 -4.70
N SER A 49 -9.15 1.31 -5.49
CA SER A 49 -10.20 0.37 -5.14
C SER A 49 -9.88 -0.48 -3.91
N THR A 50 -10.91 -0.74 -3.13
CA THR A 50 -10.90 -1.67 -2.00
C THR A 50 -11.56 -3.01 -2.33
N MET A 51 -12.07 -3.16 -3.54
CA MET A 51 -12.74 -4.37 -4.03
C MET A 51 -11.73 -5.40 -4.52
N GLU A 52 -12.14 -6.64 -4.54
CA GLU A 52 -11.32 -7.75 -5.03
C GLU A 52 -11.42 -7.89 -6.55
N ASP A 53 -12.60 -7.64 -7.10
CA ASP A 53 -12.86 -7.73 -8.53
C ASP A 53 -13.65 -6.52 -9.04
N PHE A 54 -13.68 -6.42 -10.36
CA PHE A 54 -14.27 -5.31 -11.10
C PHE A 54 -15.77 -5.44 -11.34
N SER A 55 -16.36 -6.60 -11.17
CA SER A 55 -17.74 -6.91 -11.60
C SER A 55 -18.80 -5.97 -11.02
N ARG A 56 -18.56 -5.47 -9.81
CA ARG A 56 -19.45 -4.52 -9.15
C ARG A 56 -19.52 -3.15 -9.83
N PHE A 57 -18.47 -2.76 -10.54
CA PHE A 57 -18.44 -1.46 -11.26
C PHE A 57 -19.15 -1.50 -12.61
N ASP A 58 -19.32 -2.68 -13.22
CA ASP A 58 -19.89 -2.84 -14.55
C ASP A 58 -21.28 -2.21 -14.69
N ALA A 59 -22.08 -2.31 -13.65
CA ALA A 59 -23.44 -1.74 -13.65
C ALA A 59 -23.49 -0.28 -13.16
N LEU A 60 -22.41 0.24 -12.59
CA LEU A 60 -22.37 1.57 -11.97
C LEU A 60 -21.72 2.62 -12.82
N ILE A 61 -20.77 2.22 -13.67
CA ILE A 61 -20.00 3.14 -14.52
C ILE A 61 -20.55 3.09 -15.93
N PRO A 62 -21.06 4.21 -16.45
CA PRO A 62 -21.55 4.28 -17.83
C PRO A 62 -20.47 3.87 -18.84
N ALA A 63 -20.89 3.30 -19.99
CA ALA A 63 -19.95 2.97 -21.06
C ALA A 63 -19.24 4.24 -21.56
N GLY A 64 -17.91 4.17 -21.66
CA GLY A 64 -17.10 5.32 -22.10
C GLY A 64 -16.78 6.35 -21.01
N PHE A 65 -17.32 6.21 -19.80
CA PHE A 65 -17.01 7.13 -18.71
C PHE A 65 -15.52 7.05 -18.32
N PRO A 66 -14.81 8.19 -18.18
CA PRO A 66 -13.38 8.22 -17.86
C PRO A 66 -13.08 7.66 -16.47
N VAL A 67 -12.30 6.58 -16.41
CA VAL A 67 -11.85 5.96 -15.15
C VAL A 67 -10.39 5.57 -15.25
N VAL A 68 -9.64 5.84 -14.19
CA VAL A 68 -8.26 5.37 -13.99
C VAL A 68 -8.13 4.77 -12.58
N LEU A 69 -7.58 3.58 -12.48
CA LEU A 69 -7.23 2.96 -11.21
C LEU A 69 -5.89 3.52 -10.71
N VAL A 70 -5.79 3.77 -9.41
CA VAL A 70 -4.58 4.34 -8.80
C VAL A 70 -4.12 3.46 -7.63
N ASP A 71 -2.81 3.20 -7.54
CA ASP A 71 -2.15 2.42 -6.48
C ASP A 71 -2.54 0.94 -6.43
N ARG A 72 -3.77 0.62 -6.80
CA ARG A 72 -4.35 -0.73 -6.80
C ARG A 72 -4.96 -1.03 -8.15
N THR A 73 -4.95 -2.30 -8.55
CA THR A 73 -5.49 -2.75 -9.83
C THR A 73 -6.25 -4.06 -9.67
N PHE A 74 -6.93 -4.48 -10.73
CA PHE A 74 -7.59 -5.79 -10.81
C PHE A 74 -6.82 -6.71 -11.76
N GLU A 75 -7.03 -8.01 -11.63
CA GLU A 75 -6.46 -9.00 -12.58
C GLU A 75 -6.99 -8.75 -14.00
N VAL A 76 -8.28 -8.47 -14.12
CA VAL A 76 -8.90 -8.10 -15.40
C VAL A 76 -8.64 -6.61 -15.68
N LYS A 77 -7.80 -6.33 -16.67
CA LYS A 77 -7.42 -4.97 -17.07
C LYS A 77 -8.51 -4.32 -17.93
N ARG A 78 -9.58 -3.88 -17.33
CA ARG A 78 -10.65 -3.14 -18.02
C ARG A 78 -10.40 -1.63 -18.05
N PHE A 79 -9.80 -1.08 -17.01
CA PHE A 79 -9.40 0.32 -16.93
C PHE A 79 -7.89 0.46 -16.92
N PRO A 80 -7.36 1.56 -17.43
CA PRO A 80 -5.97 1.89 -17.23
C PRO A 80 -5.68 2.03 -15.73
N SER A 81 -4.47 1.74 -15.34
CA SER A 81 -4.03 1.86 -13.96
C SER A 81 -2.67 2.54 -13.88
N VAL A 82 -2.51 3.37 -12.87
CA VAL A 82 -1.24 3.99 -12.48
C VAL A 82 -0.85 3.42 -11.13
N CYS A 83 0.14 2.54 -11.13
CA CYS A 83 0.59 1.82 -9.95
C CYS A 83 2.11 1.83 -9.85
N VAL A 84 2.62 1.66 -8.64
CA VAL A 84 4.03 1.39 -8.40
C VAL A 84 4.27 -0.11 -8.29
N SER A 85 5.48 -0.57 -8.60
CA SER A 85 5.86 -1.96 -8.33
C SER A 85 5.93 -2.19 -6.82
N ASN A 86 5.19 -3.15 -6.33
CA ASN A 86 5.21 -3.59 -4.93
C ASN A 86 6.15 -4.78 -4.73
N PHE A 87 6.39 -5.56 -5.78
CA PHE A 87 7.16 -6.80 -5.73
C PHE A 87 8.64 -6.55 -5.43
N GLN A 88 9.32 -5.80 -6.29
CA GLN A 88 10.77 -5.62 -6.21
C GLN A 88 11.27 -5.01 -4.90
N PRO A 89 10.61 -3.97 -4.32
CA PRO A 89 11.03 -3.43 -3.04
C PRO A 89 10.97 -4.45 -1.90
N ILE A 90 9.91 -5.23 -1.81
CA ILE A 90 9.77 -6.28 -0.77
C ILE A 90 10.81 -7.39 -0.98
N TYR A 91 10.91 -7.92 -2.20
CA TYR A 91 11.87 -8.96 -2.53
C TYR A 91 13.29 -8.57 -2.11
N ARG A 92 13.74 -7.39 -2.54
CA ARG A 92 15.09 -6.87 -2.20
C ARG A 92 15.28 -6.66 -0.72
N SER A 93 14.25 -6.19 -0.02
CA SER A 93 14.33 -5.95 1.43
C SER A 93 14.50 -7.24 2.19
N VAL A 94 13.73 -8.29 1.87
CA VAL A 94 13.87 -9.61 2.49
C VAL A 94 15.25 -10.21 2.18
N CYS A 95 15.70 -10.17 0.92
CA CYS A 95 17.04 -10.67 0.57
C CYS A 95 18.15 -9.90 1.30
N ARG A 96 17.98 -8.59 1.53
CA ARG A 96 18.95 -7.79 2.29
C ARG A 96 18.98 -8.16 3.77
N LEU A 97 17.82 -8.36 4.40
CA LEU A 97 17.73 -8.84 5.77
C LEU A 97 18.41 -10.22 5.91
N ALA A 98 18.08 -11.15 5.01
CA ALA A 98 18.76 -12.47 4.98
C ALA A 98 20.28 -12.34 4.82
N GLY A 99 20.76 -11.42 3.98
CA GLY A 99 22.17 -11.12 3.77
C GLY A 99 22.85 -10.49 5.00
N LYS A 100 22.12 -9.79 5.88
CA LYS A 100 22.62 -9.33 7.19
C LYS A 100 22.78 -10.48 8.19
N GLY A 101 22.06 -11.57 8.00
CA GLY A 101 22.11 -12.73 8.87
C GLY A 101 20.78 -13.10 9.53
N ASP A 102 19.71 -12.33 9.27
CA ASP A 102 18.38 -12.63 9.78
C ASP A 102 17.86 -13.98 9.25
N LYS A 103 17.29 -14.79 10.13
CA LYS A 103 16.86 -16.17 9.84
C LYS A 103 15.36 -16.36 9.88
N ARG A 104 14.65 -15.58 10.69
CA ARG A 104 13.20 -15.64 10.83
C ARG A 104 12.59 -14.26 10.57
N ILE A 105 12.37 -13.99 9.32
CA ILE A 105 11.83 -12.71 8.85
C ILE A 105 10.31 -12.80 8.81
N GLY A 106 9.61 -11.98 9.59
CA GLY A 106 8.15 -11.86 9.53
C GLY A 106 7.70 -10.79 8.56
N ILE A 107 6.44 -10.87 8.11
CA ILE A 107 5.81 -9.80 7.33
C ILE A 107 4.41 -9.48 7.87
N ILE A 108 4.10 -8.18 7.96
CA ILE A 108 2.76 -7.68 8.23
C ILE A 108 2.23 -7.03 6.95
N GLY A 109 1.29 -7.71 6.29
CA GLY A 109 0.57 -7.19 5.13
C GLY A 109 -0.65 -6.36 5.51
N GLY A 110 -1.22 -5.65 4.56
CA GLY A 110 -2.55 -5.02 4.67
C GLY A 110 -3.68 -6.04 4.43
N LEU A 111 -4.86 -5.55 4.05
CA LEU A 111 -6.01 -6.40 3.76
C LEU A 111 -5.69 -7.41 2.65
N PRO A 112 -5.90 -8.73 2.87
CA PRO A 112 -5.48 -9.79 1.93
C PRO A 112 -6.09 -9.68 0.53
N ARG A 113 -7.28 -9.08 0.40
CA ARG A 113 -7.98 -8.92 -0.88
C ARG A 113 -7.35 -7.89 -1.82
N LEU A 114 -6.53 -6.96 -1.30
CA LEU A 114 -5.95 -5.88 -2.09
C LEU A 114 -4.82 -6.38 -2.99
N SER A 115 -4.80 -5.91 -4.25
CA SER A 115 -3.76 -6.28 -5.22
C SER A 115 -2.35 -5.97 -4.73
N SER A 116 -2.15 -4.80 -4.11
CA SER A 116 -0.86 -4.41 -3.53
C SER A 116 -0.42 -5.36 -2.40
N THR A 117 -1.35 -5.81 -1.55
CA THR A 117 -1.03 -6.80 -0.50
C THR A 117 -0.68 -8.14 -1.11
N LYS A 118 -1.45 -8.63 -2.09
CA LYS A 118 -1.19 -9.90 -2.79
C LYS A 118 0.22 -9.89 -3.42
N GLU A 119 0.58 -8.80 -4.12
CA GLU A 119 1.90 -8.63 -4.74
C GLU A 119 3.04 -8.62 -3.71
N ARG A 120 2.87 -7.89 -2.60
CA ARG A 120 3.86 -7.81 -1.51
C ARG A 120 4.09 -9.16 -0.84
N ILE A 121 3.02 -9.91 -0.56
CA ILE A 121 3.12 -11.25 0.04
C ILE A 121 3.74 -12.25 -0.93
N ALA A 122 3.42 -12.19 -2.23
CA ALA A 122 4.06 -13.02 -3.25
C ALA A 122 5.57 -12.76 -3.30
N ALA A 123 5.98 -11.48 -3.30
CA ALA A 123 7.39 -11.09 -3.29
C ALA A 123 8.13 -11.59 -2.03
N TYR A 124 7.49 -11.50 -0.88
CA TYR A 124 8.05 -12.03 0.37
C TYR A 124 8.27 -13.54 0.29
N ARG A 125 7.26 -14.31 -0.15
CA ARG A 125 7.37 -15.77 -0.26
C ARG A 125 8.48 -16.19 -1.22
N GLU A 126 8.59 -15.52 -2.37
CA GLU A 126 9.65 -15.78 -3.35
C GLU A 126 11.03 -15.47 -2.76
N ALA A 127 11.20 -14.30 -2.13
CA ALA A 127 12.47 -13.92 -1.51
C ALA A 127 12.89 -14.88 -0.38
N VAL A 128 11.95 -15.30 0.47
CA VAL A 128 12.20 -16.29 1.54
C VAL A 128 12.66 -17.61 0.96
N ALA A 129 12.03 -18.09 -0.12
CA ALA A 129 12.42 -19.32 -0.81
C ALA A 129 13.82 -19.20 -1.43
N ASP A 130 14.08 -18.13 -2.17
CA ASP A 130 15.35 -17.91 -2.87
C ASP A 130 16.53 -17.71 -1.92
N CYS A 131 16.27 -17.10 -0.76
CA CYS A 131 17.28 -16.92 0.29
C CYS A 131 17.46 -18.17 1.19
N GLY A 132 16.74 -19.26 0.96
CA GLY A 132 16.82 -20.49 1.74
C GLY A 132 16.33 -20.33 3.17
N LEU A 133 15.42 -19.38 3.42
CA LEU A 133 14.83 -19.14 4.73
C LEU A 133 13.60 -20.06 4.97
N PRO A 134 13.17 -20.24 6.24
CA PRO A 134 11.99 -21.03 6.54
C PRO A 134 10.73 -20.48 5.87
N GLN A 135 10.07 -21.29 5.04
CA GLN A 135 8.77 -20.97 4.43
C GLN A 135 7.66 -21.34 5.41
N ASP A 136 7.42 -20.45 6.38
CA ASP A 136 6.48 -20.68 7.48
C ASP A 136 5.35 -19.64 7.39
N GLU A 137 4.14 -20.08 7.09
CA GLU A 137 2.96 -19.21 7.02
C GLU A 137 2.62 -18.52 8.38
N ALA A 138 3.15 -19.06 9.48
CA ALA A 138 3.06 -18.39 10.77
C ALA A 138 3.86 -17.07 10.84
N LEU A 139 4.74 -16.80 9.88
CA LEU A 139 5.48 -15.55 9.77
C LEU A 139 4.74 -14.48 8.92
N ILE A 140 3.59 -14.82 8.36
CA ILE A 140 2.76 -13.89 7.59
C ILE A 140 1.56 -13.48 8.44
N ARG A 141 1.42 -12.18 8.66
CA ARG A 141 0.29 -11.58 9.36
C ARG A 141 -0.37 -10.51 8.51
N PHE A 142 -1.64 -10.30 8.74
CA PHE A 142 -2.43 -9.30 8.04
C PHE A 142 -3.04 -8.34 9.05
N GLY A 143 -2.70 -7.06 8.90
CA GLY A 143 -3.25 -5.99 9.71
C GLY A 143 -4.30 -5.20 8.95
N ASN A 144 -5.04 -4.40 9.71
CA ASN A 144 -5.95 -3.40 9.18
C ASN A 144 -5.55 -2.05 9.77
N SER A 145 -5.09 -1.13 8.93
CA SER A 145 -4.65 0.20 9.36
C SER A 145 -5.73 1.05 10.02
N MET A 146 -7.00 0.62 9.93
CA MET A 146 -8.12 1.31 10.54
C MET A 146 -8.44 0.87 11.99
N GLU A 147 -7.84 -0.24 12.47
CA GLU A 147 -8.23 -0.92 13.72
C GLU A 147 -7.05 -1.19 14.67
N ASN A 148 -5.96 -0.46 14.59
CA ASN A 148 -4.75 -0.69 15.43
C ASN A 148 -4.32 -2.16 15.51
N SER A 149 -4.41 -2.88 14.39
CA SER A 149 -4.10 -4.31 14.34
C SER A 149 -2.60 -4.63 14.26
N ALA A 150 -1.74 -3.61 14.13
CA ALA A 150 -0.29 -3.81 14.07
C ALA A 150 0.24 -4.45 15.35
N GLN A 151 -0.25 -4.05 16.53
CA GLN A 151 0.21 -4.60 17.82
C GLN A 151 0.00 -6.10 17.94
N GLN A 152 -1.20 -6.60 17.60
CA GLN A 152 -1.50 -8.02 17.64
C GLN A 152 -0.62 -8.81 16.65
N CYS A 153 -0.45 -8.29 15.43
CA CYS A 153 0.44 -8.91 14.45
C CYS A 153 1.89 -8.97 14.96
N LEU A 154 2.34 -7.92 15.66
CA LEU A 154 3.68 -7.86 16.23
C LEU A 154 3.85 -8.87 17.37
N ASP A 155 2.90 -8.97 18.29
CA ASP A 155 2.94 -9.96 19.37
C ASP A 155 3.04 -11.37 18.80
N ASP A 156 2.20 -11.72 17.82
CA ASP A 156 2.24 -13.02 17.14
C ASP A 156 3.62 -13.29 16.51
N LEU A 157 4.23 -12.31 15.83
CA LEU A 157 5.53 -12.47 15.18
C LEU A 157 6.68 -12.54 16.19
N LEU A 158 6.61 -11.79 17.28
CA LEU A 158 7.59 -11.87 18.37
C LEU A 158 7.54 -13.23 19.10
N GLU A 159 6.34 -13.81 19.30
CA GLU A 159 6.18 -15.18 19.79
C GLU A 159 6.80 -16.21 18.84
N GLN A 160 6.76 -15.97 17.52
CA GLN A 160 7.45 -16.77 16.53
C GLN A 160 8.97 -16.55 16.52
N LYS A 161 9.52 -15.69 17.40
CA LYS A 161 10.93 -15.37 17.50
C LYS A 161 11.51 -14.81 16.18
N CYS A 162 10.79 -13.90 15.56
CA CYS A 162 11.31 -13.16 14.44
C CYS A 162 12.50 -12.30 14.87
N ASP A 163 13.55 -12.32 14.06
CA ASP A 163 14.72 -11.45 14.18
C ASP A 163 14.62 -10.22 13.28
N ALA A 164 13.73 -10.28 12.29
CA ALA A 164 13.39 -9.13 11.46
C ALA A 164 11.89 -9.11 11.09
N ILE A 165 11.34 -7.91 10.86
CA ILE A 165 9.94 -7.71 10.45
C ILE A 165 9.88 -6.75 9.27
N VAL A 166 9.09 -7.12 8.26
CA VAL A 166 8.72 -6.27 7.14
C VAL A 166 7.29 -5.76 7.34
N VAL A 167 7.11 -4.46 7.55
CA VAL A 167 5.78 -3.83 7.63
C VAL A 167 5.41 -3.33 6.24
N ALA A 168 4.56 -4.11 5.58
CA ALA A 168 4.21 -3.88 4.18
C ALA A 168 3.04 -2.89 4.01
N GLN A 169 2.83 -1.96 4.95
CA GLN A 169 1.84 -0.90 4.87
C GLN A 169 2.26 0.31 5.72
N GLY A 170 2.43 1.47 5.08
CA GLY A 170 3.00 2.67 5.70
C GLY A 170 2.26 3.19 6.93
N LEU A 171 0.93 3.10 6.95
CA LEU A 171 0.13 3.54 8.10
C LEU A 171 0.43 2.74 9.39
N MET A 172 0.85 1.48 9.27
CA MET A 172 1.24 0.65 10.42
C MET A 172 2.69 0.88 10.88
N ALA A 173 3.50 1.61 10.11
CA ALA A 173 4.91 1.82 10.45
C ALA A 173 5.09 2.55 11.78
N SER A 174 4.33 3.63 11.97
CA SER A 174 4.39 4.43 13.20
C SER A 174 3.99 3.64 14.43
N GLU A 175 2.88 2.89 14.33
CA GLU A 175 2.39 2.03 15.41
C GLU A 175 3.42 0.95 15.76
N THR A 176 4.04 0.35 14.73
CA THR A 176 5.07 -0.68 14.91
C THR A 176 6.26 -0.15 15.67
N VAL A 177 6.81 1.00 15.27
CA VAL A 177 7.98 1.59 15.93
C VAL A 177 7.69 1.93 17.39
N ILE A 178 6.54 2.58 17.65
CA ILE A 178 6.10 2.94 19.00
C ILE A 178 5.96 1.68 19.85
N TYR A 179 5.26 0.66 19.34
CA TYR A 179 5.00 -0.55 20.09
C TYR A 179 6.26 -1.36 20.40
N LEU A 180 7.18 -1.50 19.45
CA LEU A 180 8.47 -2.15 19.69
C LEU A 180 9.28 -1.41 20.78
N HIS A 181 9.24 -0.06 20.74
CA HIS A 181 9.87 0.75 21.78
C HIS A 181 9.23 0.54 23.17
N GLU A 182 7.91 0.49 23.25
CA GLU A 182 7.17 0.19 24.51
C GLU A 182 7.50 -1.20 25.07
N LYS A 183 7.78 -2.17 24.20
CA LYS A 183 8.27 -3.50 24.58
C LYS A 183 9.75 -3.51 25.01
N GLY A 184 10.44 -2.37 24.91
CA GLY A 184 11.86 -2.25 25.24
C GLY A 184 12.81 -2.81 24.19
N LEU A 185 12.31 -3.09 22.97
CA LEU A 185 13.10 -3.58 21.84
C LEU A 185 13.76 -2.44 21.08
N GLN A 186 15.06 -2.56 20.86
CA GLN A 186 15.83 -1.57 20.10
C GLN A 186 15.96 -2.01 18.65
N LEU A 187 15.53 -1.13 17.74
CA LEU A 187 15.67 -1.35 16.29
C LEU A 187 17.16 -1.50 15.91
N SER A 188 17.44 -2.34 14.94
CA SER A 188 18.80 -2.69 14.44
C SER A 188 19.72 -3.36 15.47
N LYS A 189 19.24 -3.64 16.67
CA LYS A 189 20.00 -4.35 17.69
C LYS A 189 19.29 -5.63 18.15
N ASP A 190 18.02 -5.49 18.55
CA ASP A 190 17.21 -6.60 19.04
C ASP A 190 16.32 -7.15 17.93
N ILE A 191 15.91 -6.30 16.98
CA ILE A 191 15.08 -6.64 15.84
C ILE A 191 15.37 -5.70 14.67
N ASP A 192 15.51 -6.25 13.47
CA ASP A 192 15.58 -5.46 12.25
C ASP A 192 14.18 -5.13 11.73
N LEU A 193 13.99 -3.90 11.23
CA LEU A 193 12.71 -3.44 10.73
C LEU A 193 12.84 -2.84 9.32
N VAL A 194 11.95 -3.26 8.43
CA VAL A 194 11.74 -2.63 7.12
C VAL A 194 10.29 -2.18 7.03
N SER A 195 10.02 -0.97 6.58
CA SER A 195 8.66 -0.51 6.37
C SER A 195 8.48 0.34 5.12
N PHE A 196 7.30 0.23 4.51
CA PHE A 196 6.83 1.28 3.61
C PHE A 196 6.60 2.56 4.39
N VAL A 197 7.08 3.67 3.86
CA VAL A 197 6.90 5.00 4.46
C VAL A 197 6.63 6.03 3.37
N ASP A 198 5.88 7.05 3.71
CA ASP A 198 5.80 8.24 2.87
C ASP A 198 7.08 9.07 3.03
N TYR A 199 7.51 9.73 1.96
CA TYR A 199 8.76 10.48 1.94
C TYR A 199 8.87 11.50 3.09
N ASP A 200 7.79 12.23 3.36
CA ASP A 200 7.72 13.27 4.40
C ASP A 200 7.21 12.74 5.75
N SER A 201 7.19 11.41 5.96
CA SER A 201 6.73 10.87 7.23
C SER A 201 7.72 11.19 8.36
N ASN A 202 7.20 11.55 9.54
CA ASN A 202 8.02 11.73 10.74
C ASN A 202 8.84 10.47 11.07
N ILE A 203 8.29 9.29 10.77
CA ILE A 203 8.97 8.01 10.96
C ILE A 203 10.22 7.92 10.10
N ASN A 204 10.13 8.31 8.82
CA ASN A 204 11.30 8.33 7.94
C ASN A 204 12.40 9.24 8.50
N HIS A 205 12.06 10.45 8.95
CA HIS A 205 13.02 11.40 9.47
C HIS A 205 13.65 10.97 10.80
N LEU A 206 12.87 10.39 11.70
CA LEU A 206 13.31 10.05 13.06
C LEU A 206 14.04 8.71 13.13
N TYR A 207 13.67 7.74 12.31
CA TYR A 207 14.11 6.35 12.44
C TYR A 207 14.86 5.80 11.22
N SER A 208 15.09 6.60 10.16
CA SER A 208 15.80 6.15 8.95
C SER A 208 17.23 5.62 9.20
N SER A 209 17.83 5.98 10.32
CA SER A 209 19.14 5.43 10.74
C SER A 209 19.03 4.09 11.48
N GLN A 210 17.82 3.69 11.89
CA GLN A 210 17.58 2.51 12.71
C GLN A 210 16.69 1.46 12.03
N MET A 211 16.05 1.82 10.93
CA MET A 211 15.21 0.93 10.12
C MET A 211 15.38 1.21 8.63
N ASP A 212 15.11 0.21 7.83
CA ASP A 212 15.11 0.37 6.39
C ASP A 212 13.75 0.86 5.89
N CYS A 213 13.76 1.91 5.07
CA CYS A 213 12.54 2.54 4.55
C CYS A 213 12.35 2.25 3.06
N ILE A 214 11.18 1.75 2.69
CA ILE A 214 10.73 1.65 1.30
C ILE A 214 9.90 2.90 1.02
N VAL A 215 10.49 3.87 0.34
CA VAL A 215 9.83 5.13 -0.01
C VAL A 215 9.08 4.98 -1.33
N GLN A 216 7.78 5.26 -1.32
CA GLN A 216 6.97 5.27 -2.53
C GLN A 216 7.06 6.63 -3.24
N PRO A 217 7.15 6.66 -4.59
CA PRO A 217 7.18 7.91 -5.36
C PRO A 217 5.78 8.50 -5.53
N VAL A 218 5.14 8.88 -4.41
CA VAL A 218 3.72 9.30 -4.36
C VAL A 218 3.42 10.53 -5.21
N GLU A 219 4.38 11.46 -5.33
CA GLU A 219 4.26 12.63 -6.21
C GLU A 219 4.12 12.22 -7.67
N LYS A 220 5.06 11.40 -8.16
CA LYS A 220 5.03 10.91 -9.54
C LYS A 220 3.80 10.06 -9.83
N LEU A 221 3.34 9.29 -8.83
CA LEU A 221 2.12 8.51 -8.94
C LEU A 221 0.90 9.41 -9.10
N GLY A 222 0.84 10.50 -8.32
CA GLY A 222 -0.23 11.49 -8.41
C GLY A 222 -0.24 12.25 -9.73
N GLU A 223 0.92 12.74 -10.18
CA GLU A 223 1.06 13.42 -11.48
C GLU A 223 0.63 12.51 -12.64
N ALA A 224 1.14 11.26 -12.68
CA ALA A 224 0.77 10.30 -13.71
C ALA A 224 -0.73 9.93 -13.68
N ALA A 225 -1.35 9.88 -12.50
CA ALA A 225 -2.78 9.64 -12.37
C ALA A 225 -3.59 10.82 -12.89
N GLY A 226 -3.18 12.06 -12.57
CA GLY A 226 -3.77 13.30 -13.10
C GLY A 226 -3.68 13.39 -14.62
N GLU A 227 -2.51 13.10 -15.19
CA GLU A 227 -2.30 13.08 -16.64
C GLU A 227 -3.19 12.04 -17.32
N GLN A 228 -3.23 10.82 -16.81
CA GLN A 228 -4.00 9.72 -17.40
C GLN A 228 -5.51 10.00 -17.39
N ILE A 229 -6.05 10.55 -16.29
CA ILE A 229 -7.49 10.85 -16.24
C ILE A 229 -7.84 12.01 -17.16
N LEU A 230 -7.00 13.05 -17.21
CA LEU A 230 -7.21 14.20 -18.08
C LEU A 230 -7.25 13.80 -19.56
N GLN A 231 -6.28 13.00 -20.00
CA GLN A 231 -6.27 12.45 -21.36
C GLN A 231 -7.56 11.71 -21.72
N ARG A 232 -8.20 11.05 -20.76
CA ARG A 232 -9.45 10.30 -20.98
C ARG A 232 -10.70 11.18 -20.96
N ILE A 233 -10.66 12.28 -20.24
CA ILE A 233 -11.76 13.25 -20.20
C ILE A 233 -11.81 14.05 -21.52
N GLU A 234 -10.65 14.35 -22.09
CA GLU A 234 -10.53 15.18 -23.30
C GLU A 234 -10.63 14.38 -24.62
N THR A 235 -10.72 13.03 -24.56
CA THR A 235 -10.84 12.16 -25.74
C THR A 235 -12.26 11.67 -25.93
#